data_19b28ac7428c52478c1c6d112864c9e9
#
_entry.id   19b28ac7428c52478c1c6d112864c9e9
#
_cell.length_a   1.000
_cell.length_b   1.000
_cell.length_c   1.000
_cell.angle_alpha   90.00
_cell.angle_beta   90.00
_cell.angle_gamma   90.00
#
_symmetry.space_group_name_H-M   'P 1'
#
loop_
_entity.id
_entity.type
_entity.pdbx_description
1 polymer ?
#
loop_
_entity_poly.entity_id
_entity_poly.type
_entity_poly.pdbx_seq_one_letter_code
_entity_poly.pdbx_strand_id
1 'polypeptide(L)'
;MKISACVKYVGVNDHQVDLFEGQYKVPNGMSYNSYVILDDKITVMDTVDGFFTEEWMNNVEQVLDGKMPDYLVIQHMEPDHSASIPAFLKKYPKATVVSTAKGFQFMEQFFPEFFAEQGLPAEQRIVAANDGILELGQHSLHFVYAPMVHWPEVMMTYEATEKILFAADGFGKFGALDVEEEWTDEARRYYIGIVGKYGPQVQAVLKKAAGLDIQTICSLHGPVLKENLGFYLEKYDRWSSYQPEESGVVIAYASVYGNTRNAAEYLADVLQEKGQKTVLYDLSRCDKAKAVADAFRYDRLVLAGITYNGDLFPCMRSFIEGLTERNYQNRKVAIIENGTWAPMAGKLILGMFEKSKNLTFTETTVSVKSAMNEQNKGEIGKLAEELC
;
A
#
# COMPACT_ATOMS: atom_id res chain seq x y z
N MET A 1 -23.29 1.78 3.75
CA MET A 1 -22.95 1.70 2.29
C MET A 1 -23.77 0.59 1.64
N LYS A 2 -24.41 0.82 0.47
CA LYS A 2 -25.20 -0.20 -0.26
C LYS A 2 -24.33 -0.82 -1.35
N ILE A 3 -24.02 -2.12 -1.24
CA ILE A 3 -23.31 -2.87 -2.28
C ILE A 3 -24.33 -3.51 -3.22
N SER A 4 -25.16 -4.40 -2.71
CA SER A 4 -26.25 -5.04 -3.46
C SER A 4 -27.43 -5.37 -2.55
N ALA A 5 -28.39 -6.12 -3.05
CA ALA A 5 -29.47 -6.67 -2.23
C ALA A 5 -28.97 -7.74 -1.27
N CYS A 6 -28.00 -8.54 -1.69
CA CYS A 6 -27.47 -9.68 -0.93
C CYS A 6 -26.18 -9.36 -0.18
N VAL A 7 -25.29 -8.53 -0.73
CA VAL A 7 -24.01 -8.18 -0.12
C VAL A 7 -24.14 -6.90 0.71
N LYS A 8 -23.83 -6.98 2.00
CA LYS A 8 -23.91 -5.89 2.98
C LYS A 8 -22.52 -5.56 3.54
N TYR A 9 -22.24 -4.28 3.69
CA TYR A 9 -21.05 -3.78 4.41
C TYR A 9 -21.32 -3.82 5.91
N VAL A 10 -20.36 -4.35 6.67
CA VAL A 10 -20.41 -4.44 8.13
C VAL A 10 -19.11 -3.98 8.80
N GLY A 11 -18.19 -3.38 8.05
CA GLY A 11 -16.92 -2.88 8.56
C GLY A 11 -17.07 -1.67 9.48
N VAL A 12 -15.93 -1.11 9.89
CA VAL A 12 -15.80 -0.01 10.86
C VAL A 12 -14.85 1.07 10.36
N ASN A 13 -14.93 2.27 10.94
CA ASN A 13 -13.98 3.36 10.74
C ASN A 13 -13.18 3.61 12.01
N ASP A 14 -11.85 3.67 11.89
CA ASP A 14 -10.94 3.98 12.98
C ASP A 14 -10.42 5.41 12.83
N HIS A 15 -10.83 6.29 13.74
CA HIS A 15 -10.35 7.67 13.86
C HIS A 15 -9.34 7.86 14.99
N GLN A 16 -8.92 6.78 15.65
CA GLN A 16 -8.00 6.81 16.78
C GLN A 16 -6.57 6.49 16.37
N VAL A 17 -6.40 5.72 15.29
CA VAL A 17 -5.09 5.38 14.76
C VAL A 17 -4.41 6.62 14.16
N ASP A 18 -3.22 6.94 14.63
CA ASP A 18 -2.38 8.02 14.07
C ASP A 18 -1.28 7.49 13.15
N LEU A 19 -0.83 6.26 13.42
CA LEU A 19 0.20 5.57 12.63
C LEU A 19 -0.26 4.15 12.28
N PHE A 20 -0.69 3.94 11.03
CA PHE A 20 -0.98 2.60 10.51
C PHE A 20 0.32 1.79 10.39
N GLU A 21 0.30 0.51 10.78
CA GLU A 21 1.50 -0.34 10.94
C GLU A 21 2.64 0.32 11.74
N GLY A 22 2.33 1.27 12.62
CA GLY A 22 3.32 2.00 13.41
C GLY A 22 4.25 2.91 12.60
N GLN A 23 3.98 3.17 11.32
CA GLN A 23 4.86 3.94 10.43
C GLN A 23 4.17 4.90 9.47
N TYR A 24 2.94 4.63 9.04
CA TYR A 24 2.23 5.46 8.07
C TYR A 24 1.27 6.42 8.77
N LYS A 25 1.52 7.71 8.67
CA LYS A 25 0.60 8.72 9.19
C LYS A 25 -0.74 8.64 8.48
N VAL A 26 -1.82 8.51 9.25
CA VAL A 26 -3.19 8.42 8.72
C VAL A 26 -4.10 9.48 9.38
N PRO A 27 -3.92 10.76 9.03
CA PRO A 27 -4.65 11.86 9.67
C PRO A 27 -6.17 11.76 9.47
N ASN A 28 -6.62 11.05 8.44
CA ASN A 28 -8.02 10.78 8.13
C ASN A 28 -8.47 9.39 8.62
N GLY A 29 -7.72 8.77 9.53
CA GLY A 29 -8.03 7.46 10.10
C GLY A 29 -7.85 6.31 9.10
N MET A 30 -8.50 5.19 9.39
CA MET A 30 -8.53 3.98 8.56
C MET A 30 -9.96 3.42 8.49
N SER A 31 -10.23 2.61 7.49
CA SER A 31 -11.40 1.73 7.46
C SER A 31 -10.94 0.28 7.51
N TYR A 32 -11.60 -0.54 8.31
CA TYR A 32 -11.45 -2.00 8.31
C TYR A 32 -12.75 -2.59 7.77
N ASN A 33 -12.68 -3.10 6.55
CA ASN A 33 -13.87 -3.51 5.82
C ASN A 33 -14.16 -5.00 6.02
N SER A 34 -15.41 -5.30 6.25
CA SER A 34 -15.95 -6.65 6.32
C SER A 34 -17.32 -6.66 5.67
N TYR A 35 -17.73 -7.82 5.16
CA TYR A 35 -18.96 -7.92 4.39
C TYR A 35 -19.76 -9.16 4.80
N VAL A 36 -21.08 -9.12 4.62
CA VAL A 36 -21.97 -10.27 4.81
C VAL A 36 -22.68 -10.55 3.48
N ILE A 37 -22.63 -11.79 3.03
CA ILE A 37 -23.39 -12.28 1.87
C ILE A 37 -24.58 -13.07 2.41
N LEU A 38 -25.78 -12.56 2.11
CA LEU A 38 -27.06 -13.17 2.49
C LEU A 38 -27.55 -14.09 1.37
N ASP A 39 -27.45 -15.40 1.58
CA ASP A 39 -27.92 -16.44 0.69
C ASP A 39 -28.43 -17.63 1.51
N ASP A 40 -28.69 -18.80 0.88
CA ASP A 40 -29.00 -20.03 1.57
C ASP A 40 -27.94 -20.42 2.60
N LYS A 41 -26.67 -20.15 2.27
CA LYS A 41 -25.52 -20.21 3.17
C LYS A 41 -25.00 -18.80 3.43
N ILE A 42 -25.26 -18.27 4.63
CA ILE A 42 -24.84 -16.94 5.02
C ILE A 42 -23.33 -16.93 5.28
N THR A 43 -22.64 -16.01 4.64
CA THR A 43 -21.17 -15.92 4.67
C THR A 43 -20.72 -14.56 5.14
N VAL A 44 -19.81 -14.54 6.11
CA VAL A 44 -19.09 -13.33 6.54
C VAL A 44 -17.70 -13.33 5.90
N MET A 45 -17.31 -12.20 5.30
CA MET A 45 -16.03 -12.01 4.62
C MET A 45 -15.12 -11.14 5.49
N ASP A 46 -14.07 -11.76 5.98
CA ASP A 46 -13.07 -11.20 6.90
C ASP A 46 -13.66 -10.59 8.19
N THR A 47 -12.82 -10.22 9.11
CA THR A 47 -13.18 -9.52 10.34
C THR A 47 -12.54 -8.13 10.37
N VAL A 48 -12.35 -7.55 11.54
CA VAL A 48 -11.75 -6.23 11.73
C VAL A 48 -10.73 -6.26 12.86
N ASP A 49 -10.04 -5.13 13.06
CA ASP A 49 -9.12 -4.90 14.18
C ASP A 49 -9.79 -5.16 15.53
N GLY A 50 -9.01 -5.69 16.48
CA GLY A 50 -9.48 -6.13 17.78
C GLY A 50 -10.10 -5.03 18.63
N PHE A 51 -9.69 -3.77 18.46
CA PHE A 51 -10.28 -2.63 19.17
C PHE A 51 -11.74 -2.37 18.75
N PHE A 52 -12.13 -2.81 17.56
CA PHE A 52 -13.47 -2.61 17.00
C PHE A 52 -14.33 -3.86 17.00
N THR A 53 -13.92 -4.93 17.69
CA THR A 53 -14.65 -6.21 17.72
C THR A 53 -16.11 -6.04 18.12
N GLU A 54 -16.42 -5.26 19.15
CA GLU A 54 -17.80 -5.07 19.63
C GLU A 54 -18.66 -4.32 18.61
N GLU A 55 -18.13 -3.24 18.02
CA GLU A 55 -18.84 -2.46 17.00
C GLU A 55 -19.11 -3.32 15.76
N TRP A 56 -18.10 -4.02 15.29
CA TRP A 56 -18.22 -4.92 14.15
C TRP A 56 -19.22 -6.05 14.38
N MET A 57 -19.17 -6.70 15.54
CA MET A 57 -20.12 -7.76 15.90
C MET A 57 -21.57 -7.26 15.94
N ASN A 58 -21.80 -6.04 16.40
CA ASN A 58 -23.11 -5.40 16.38
C ASN A 58 -23.58 -5.14 14.93
N ASN A 59 -22.67 -4.68 14.04
CA ASN A 59 -22.97 -4.47 12.62
C ASN A 59 -23.34 -5.80 11.94
N VAL A 60 -22.60 -6.87 12.21
CA VAL A 60 -22.90 -8.22 11.71
C VAL A 60 -24.26 -8.69 12.20
N GLU A 61 -24.55 -8.56 13.49
CA GLU A 61 -25.83 -8.99 14.08
C GLU A 61 -27.03 -8.26 13.48
N GLN A 62 -26.91 -6.96 13.26
CA GLN A 62 -27.97 -6.17 12.60
C GLN A 62 -28.28 -6.70 11.20
N VAL A 63 -27.25 -7.09 10.45
CA VAL A 63 -27.44 -7.63 9.08
C VAL A 63 -27.98 -9.05 9.11
N LEU A 64 -27.55 -9.86 10.08
CA LEU A 64 -28.02 -11.24 10.23
C LEU A 64 -29.49 -11.32 10.64
N ASP A 65 -30.01 -10.32 11.35
CA ASP A 65 -31.43 -10.26 11.81
C ASP A 65 -31.89 -11.57 12.46
N GLY A 66 -31.11 -12.07 13.41
CA GLY A 66 -31.36 -13.30 14.16
C GLY A 66 -30.99 -14.60 13.42
N LYS A 67 -30.52 -14.55 12.20
CA LYS A 67 -29.99 -15.72 11.47
C LYS A 67 -28.57 -16.05 11.93
N MET A 68 -28.13 -17.25 11.65
CA MET A 68 -26.77 -17.71 11.97
C MET A 68 -25.91 -17.78 10.73
N PRO A 69 -24.66 -17.30 10.77
CA PRO A 69 -23.75 -17.45 9.64
C PRO A 69 -23.29 -18.92 9.52
N ASP A 70 -23.21 -19.40 8.28
CA ASP A 70 -22.67 -20.72 7.96
C ASP A 70 -21.15 -20.67 7.79
N TYR A 71 -20.62 -19.59 7.19
CA TYR A 71 -19.21 -19.46 6.86
C TYR A 71 -18.62 -18.16 7.36
N LEU A 72 -17.33 -18.23 7.75
CA LEU A 72 -16.42 -17.12 7.89
C LEU A 72 -15.27 -17.33 6.90
N VAL A 73 -15.20 -16.53 5.86
CA VAL A 73 -14.11 -16.55 4.87
C VAL A 73 -13.05 -15.56 5.31
N ILE A 74 -11.83 -16.03 5.52
CA ILE A 74 -10.66 -15.19 5.87
C ILE A 74 -9.69 -15.19 4.71
N GLN A 75 -9.59 -14.04 4.06
CA GLN A 75 -8.73 -13.81 2.91
C GLN A 75 -7.31 -13.43 3.33
N HIS A 76 -7.19 -12.74 4.47
CA HIS A 76 -5.94 -12.21 4.99
C HIS A 76 -5.88 -12.31 6.52
N MET A 77 -4.70 -12.63 7.05
CA MET A 77 -4.50 -12.91 8.47
C MET A 77 -3.84 -11.76 9.24
N GLU A 78 -3.63 -10.62 8.61
CA GLU A 78 -3.15 -9.44 9.35
C GLU A 78 -4.15 -9.07 10.44
N PRO A 79 -3.68 -8.67 11.65
CA PRO A 79 -4.56 -8.48 12.81
C PRO A 79 -5.72 -7.49 12.61
N ASP A 80 -5.56 -6.49 11.77
CA ASP A 80 -6.61 -5.53 11.45
C ASP A 80 -7.77 -6.10 10.62
N HIS A 81 -7.62 -7.35 10.12
CA HIS A 81 -8.68 -8.11 9.43
C HIS A 81 -8.99 -9.43 10.11
N SER A 82 -8.19 -9.84 11.12
CA SER A 82 -8.31 -11.17 11.71
C SER A 82 -8.49 -11.18 13.23
N ALA A 83 -8.17 -10.11 13.94
CA ALA A 83 -8.16 -10.10 15.40
C ALA A 83 -9.52 -10.41 16.02
N SER A 84 -10.62 -10.18 15.34
CA SER A 84 -11.97 -10.46 15.83
C SER A 84 -12.45 -11.90 15.57
N ILE A 85 -11.65 -12.78 14.93
CA ILE A 85 -11.99 -14.20 14.67
C ILE A 85 -12.37 -14.96 15.92
N PRO A 86 -11.62 -14.92 17.04
CA PRO A 86 -11.99 -15.66 18.25
C PRO A 86 -13.33 -15.25 18.83
N ALA A 87 -13.65 -13.94 18.83
CA ALA A 87 -14.92 -13.43 19.31
C ALA A 87 -16.10 -13.91 18.45
N PHE A 88 -15.91 -13.88 17.12
CA PHE A 88 -16.91 -14.38 16.18
C PHE A 88 -17.19 -15.88 16.39
N LEU A 89 -16.17 -16.71 16.49
CA LEU A 89 -16.30 -18.15 16.68
C LEU A 89 -16.87 -18.53 18.07
N LYS A 90 -16.60 -17.74 19.10
CA LYS A 90 -17.25 -17.91 20.41
C LYS A 90 -18.75 -17.65 20.32
N LYS A 91 -19.18 -16.67 19.53
CA LYS A 91 -20.60 -16.32 19.36
C LYS A 91 -21.31 -17.24 18.37
N TYR A 92 -20.63 -17.63 17.30
CA TYR A 92 -21.16 -18.49 16.23
C TYR A 92 -20.37 -19.81 16.15
N PRO A 93 -20.46 -20.68 17.17
CA PRO A 93 -19.61 -21.86 17.31
C PRO A 93 -19.87 -22.95 16.27
N LYS A 94 -20.88 -22.78 15.41
CA LYS A 94 -21.18 -23.71 14.29
C LYS A 94 -20.69 -23.21 12.94
N ALA A 95 -20.18 -21.97 12.88
CA ALA A 95 -19.67 -21.41 11.64
C ALA A 95 -18.40 -22.16 11.19
N THR A 96 -18.33 -22.44 9.91
CA THR A 96 -17.16 -23.06 9.28
C THR A 96 -16.21 -21.96 8.78
N VAL A 97 -14.94 -22.04 9.13
CA VAL A 97 -13.92 -21.11 8.64
C VAL A 97 -13.39 -21.59 7.30
N VAL A 98 -13.27 -20.68 6.37
CA VAL A 98 -12.72 -20.92 5.03
C VAL A 98 -11.49 -20.03 4.85
N SER A 99 -10.33 -20.62 4.65
CA SER A 99 -9.09 -19.89 4.42
C SER A 99 -8.06 -20.77 3.70
N THR A 100 -6.91 -20.20 3.31
CA THR A 100 -5.82 -21.00 2.78
C THR A 100 -5.19 -21.88 3.87
N ALA A 101 -4.47 -22.94 3.49
CA ALA A 101 -3.74 -23.77 4.44
C ALA A 101 -2.75 -22.97 5.30
N LYS A 102 -2.11 -21.96 4.70
CA LYS A 102 -1.21 -21.05 5.40
C LYS A 102 -1.96 -20.07 6.30
N GLY A 103 -3.15 -19.62 5.90
CA GLY A 103 -4.04 -18.80 6.73
C GLY A 103 -4.40 -19.52 8.03
N PHE A 104 -4.72 -20.81 7.98
CA PHE A 104 -4.96 -21.62 9.20
C PHE A 104 -3.72 -21.73 10.08
N GLN A 105 -2.52 -21.87 9.49
CA GLN A 105 -1.27 -21.86 10.28
C GLN A 105 -1.07 -20.53 11.01
N PHE A 106 -1.33 -19.40 10.34
CA PHE A 106 -1.22 -18.09 10.95
C PHE A 106 -2.29 -17.86 12.02
N MET A 107 -3.50 -18.33 11.79
CA MET A 107 -4.58 -18.26 12.78
C MET A 107 -4.19 -18.96 14.09
N GLU A 108 -3.58 -20.15 14.00
CA GLU A 108 -3.08 -20.89 15.18
C GLU A 108 -1.93 -20.13 15.88
N GLN A 109 -1.10 -19.41 15.12
CA GLN A 109 -0.01 -18.61 15.68
C GLN A 109 -0.50 -17.32 16.35
N PHE A 110 -1.50 -16.65 15.78
CA PHE A 110 -2.05 -15.42 16.35
C PHE A 110 -2.96 -15.65 17.55
N PHE A 111 -3.67 -16.79 17.60
CA PHE A 111 -4.66 -17.07 18.62
C PHE A 111 -4.38 -18.36 19.42
N PRO A 112 -3.17 -18.52 19.99
CA PRO A 112 -2.79 -19.76 20.69
C PRO A 112 -3.69 -20.10 21.87
N GLU A 113 -4.18 -19.08 22.61
CA GLU A 113 -5.10 -19.29 23.75
C GLU A 113 -6.45 -19.82 23.28
N PHE A 114 -7.03 -19.23 22.24
CA PHE A 114 -8.29 -19.71 21.66
C PHE A 114 -8.18 -21.17 21.20
N PHE A 115 -7.09 -21.53 20.53
CA PHE A 115 -6.86 -22.90 20.06
C PHE A 115 -6.59 -23.88 21.21
N ALA A 116 -6.00 -23.44 22.32
CA ALA A 116 -5.81 -24.26 23.51
C ALA A 116 -7.11 -24.51 24.28
N GLU A 117 -8.00 -23.51 24.35
CA GLU A 117 -9.25 -23.60 25.12
C GLU A 117 -10.40 -24.24 24.35
N GLN A 118 -10.68 -23.77 23.15
CA GLN A 118 -11.82 -24.16 22.31
C GLN A 118 -11.38 -24.88 21.06
N GLY A 119 -10.38 -24.31 20.36
CA GLY A 119 -9.91 -24.76 19.07
C GLY A 119 -10.92 -24.55 17.95
N LEU A 120 -10.55 -25.02 16.76
CA LEU A 120 -11.40 -25.10 15.59
C LEU A 120 -11.34 -26.54 15.06
N PRO A 121 -12.41 -27.34 15.20
CA PRO A 121 -12.43 -28.74 14.75
C PRO A 121 -12.19 -28.85 13.24
N ALA A 122 -11.65 -29.98 12.80
CA ALA A 122 -11.32 -30.20 11.39
C ALA A 122 -12.55 -30.10 10.47
N GLU A 123 -13.71 -30.52 10.94
CA GLU A 123 -15.00 -30.43 10.24
C GLU A 123 -15.51 -28.98 10.08
N GLN A 124 -14.96 -28.05 10.84
CA GLN A 124 -15.25 -26.61 10.74
C GLN A 124 -14.16 -25.84 9.97
N ARG A 125 -13.27 -26.55 9.27
CA ARG A 125 -12.20 -25.96 8.46
C ARG A 125 -12.41 -26.36 7.00
N ILE A 126 -12.55 -25.39 6.11
CA ILE A 126 -12.44 -25.59 4.67
C ILE A 126 -11.16 -24.92 4.20
N VAL A 127 -10.19 -25.75 3.75
CA VAL A 127 -9.00 -25.23 3.10
C VAL A 127 -9.36 -24.88 1.66
N ALA A 128 -9.49 -23.57 1.40
CA ALA A 128 -9.73 -23.06 0.07
C ALA A 128 -8.58 -23.45 -0.86
N ALA A 129 -8.87 -24.15 -1.94
CA ALA A 129 -7.90 -24.43 -2.99
C ALA A 129 -7.84 -23.24 -3.95
N ASN A 130 -6.68 -23.03 -4.62
CA ASN A 130 -6.63 -22.09 -5.72
C ASN A 130 -7.57 -22.56 -6.83
N ASP A 131 -8.39 -21.65 -7.36
CA ASP A 131 -9.47 -21.92 -8.32
C ASP A 131 -10.60 -22.84 -7.76
N GLY A 132 -10.62 -23.04 -6.42
CA GLY A 132 -11.70 -23.74 -5.73
C GLY A 132 -12.97 -22.90 -5.68
N ILE A 133 -14.12 -23.58 -5.54
CA ILE A 133 -15.44 -22.96 -5.51
C ILE A 133 -16.16 -23.35 -4.23
N LEU A 134 -16.83 -22.38 -3.60
CA LEU A 134 -17.75 -22.58 -2.48
C LEU A 134 -19.14 -22.10 -2.89
N GLU A 135 -20.09 -23.05 -2.95
CA GLU A 135 -21.48 -22.75 -3.27
C GLU A 135 -22.24 -22.25 -2.04
N LEU A 136 -22.97 -21.14 -2.18
CA LEU A 136 -23.76 -20.54 -1.10
C LEU A 136 -25.28 -20.73 -1.32
N GLY A 137 -25.68 -21.14 -2.49
CA GLY A 137 -27.08 -21.26 -2.96
C GLY A 137 -27.23 -20.61 -4.33
N GLN A 138 -27.59 -19.33 -4.37
CA GLN A 138 -27.64 -18.55 -5.62
C GLN A 138 -26.30 -17.93 -5.99
N HIS A 139 -25.41 -17.76 -5.00
CA HIS A 139 -24.08 -17.19 -5.16
C HIS A 139 -23.01 -18.29 -5.07
N SER A 140 -21.88 -18.06 -5.74
CA SER A 140 -20.70 -18.91 -5.62
C SER A 140 -19.42 -18.09 -5.45
N LEU A 141 -18.55 -18.52 -4.56
CA LEU A 141 -17.28 -17.89 -4.26
C LEU A 141 -16.14 -18.67 -4.92
N HIS A 142 -15.42 -18.02 -5.80
CA HIS A 142 -14.25 -18.57 -6.49
C HIS A 142 -12.99 -18.00 -5.87
N PHE A 143 -12.10 -18.86 -5.35
CA PHE A 143 -10.89 -18.45 -4.65
C PHE A 143 -9.72 -18.28 -5.60
N VAL A 144 -9.03 -17.13 -5.51
CA VAL A 144 -7.85 -16.81 -6.32
C VAL A 144 -6.69 -16.52 -5.38
N TYR A 145 -5.68 -17.38 -5.37
CA TYR A 145 -4.50 -17.16 -4.55
C TYR A 145 -3.70 -15.95 -5.05
N ALA A 146 -3.38 -15.07 -4.12
CA ALA A 146 -2.61 -13.85 -4.32
C ALA A 146 -1.39 -13.79 -3.36
N PRO A 147 -0.51 -14.82 -3.34
CA PRO A 147 0.57 -14.90 -2.38
C PRO A 147 1.53 -13.71 -2.52
N MET A 148 1.95 -13.15 -1.39
CA MET A 148 2.77 -11.94 -1.29
C MET A 148 2.08 -10.65 -1.80
N VAL A 149 0.75 -10.63 -1.87
CA VAL A 149 -0.01 -9.41 -2.12
C VAL A 149 -0.92 -9.13 -0.88
N HIS A 150 -0.38 -8.75 0.35
CA HIS A 150 1.08 -8.57 0.51
C HIS A 150 1.72 -9.65 1.40
N TRP A 151 0.97 -10.54 2.03
CA TRP A 151 1.44 -11.68 2.81
C TRP A 151 1.33 -13.00 2.03
N PRO A 152 2.05 -14.08 2.46
CA PRO A 152 2.13 -15.31 1.68
C PRO A 152 0.85 -16.15 1.66
N GLU A 153 -0.10 -15.93 2.59
CA GLU A 153 -1.35 -16.67 2.70
C GLU A 153 -2.52 -16.02 1.96
N VAL A 154 -2.35 -14.79 1.47
CA VAL A 154 -3.44 -13.99 0.90
C VAL A 154 -4.14 -14.71 -0.25
N MET A 155 -5.46 -14.71 -0.20
CA MET A 155 -6.33 -15.05 -1.31
C MET A 155 -7.34 -13.93 -1.56
N MET A 156 -7.76 -13.75 -2.79
CA MET A 156 -8.91 -12.95 -3.19
C MET A 156 -10.09 -13.88 -3.45
N THR A 157 -11.29 -13.34 -3.38
CA THR A 157 -12.51 -14.12 -3.61
C THR A 157 -13.37 -13.42 -4.65
N TYR A 158 -13.69 -14.10 -5.74
CA TYR A 158 -14.61 -13.61 -6.77
C TYR A 158 -15.99 -14.24 -6.57
N GLU A 159 -16.97 -13.41 -6.28
CA GLU A 159 -18.38 -13.79 -6.26
C GLU A 159 -18.94 -13.67 -7.69
N ALA A 160 -19.35 -14.81 -8.25
CA ALA A 160 -19.58 -14.93 -9.69
C ALA A 160 -20.96 -14.45 -10.14
N THR A 161 -21.95 -14.41 -9.26
CA THR A 161 -23.35 -14.06 -9.60
C THR A 161 -23.53 -12.55 -9.77
N GLU A 162 -23.05 -11.76 -8.80
CA GLU A 162 -23.08 -10.30 -8.83
C GLU A 162 -21.77 -9.69 -9.35
N LYS A 163 -20.78 -10.53 -9.69
CA LYS A 163 -19.48 -10.15 -10.28
C LYS A 163 -18.66 -9.24 -9.37
N ILE A 164 -18.59 -9.61 -8.10
CA ILE A 164 -17.90 -8.87 -7.05
C ILE A 164 -16.54 -9.52 -6.77
N LEU A 165 -15.48 -8.74 -6.86
CA LEU A 165 -14.16 -9.14 -6.37
C LEU A 165 -13.96 -8.62 -4.94
N PHE A 166 -13.86 -9.53 -3.96
CA PHE A 166 -13.31 -9.24 -2.65
C PHE A 166 -11.78 -9.36 -2.76
N ALA A 167 -11.11 -8.22 -2.74
CA ALA A 167 -9.74 -8.11 -3.22
C ALA A 167 -8.67 -8.19 -2.11
N ALA A 168 -9.03 -8.64 -0.91
CA ALA A 168 -8.19 -8.46 0.27
C ALA A 168 -7.71 -7.00 0.35
N ASP A 169 -6.44 -6.74 0.57
CA ASP A 169 -5.88 -5.38 0.59
C ASP A 169 -5.71 -4.74 -0.80
N GLY A 170 -5.91 -5.51 -1.84
CA GLY A 170 -5.87 -5.00 -3.21
C GLY A 170 -6.87 -3.87 -3.41
N PHE A 171 -6.44 -2.79 -4.06
CA PHE A 171 -7.22 -1.57 -4.31
C PHE A 171 -7.59 -0.76 -3.06
N GLY A 172 -7.00 -1.10 -1.90
CA GLY A 172 -7.15 -0.36 -0.66
C GLY A 172 -6.51 1.02 -0.69
N LYS A 173 -6.89 1.86 0.27
CA LYS A 173 -6.29 3.17 0.51
C LYS A 173 -6.28 3.48 2.00
N PHE A 174 -5.41 4.37 2.44
CA PHE A 174 -5.52 4.98 3.76
C PHE A 174 -6.76 5.90 3.83
N GLY A 175 -7.29 6.08 5.04
CA GLY A 175 -8.43 6.94 5.33
C GLY A 175 -9.72 6.20 5.65
N ALA A 176 -10.49 6.75 6.60
CA ALA A 176 -11.82 6.28 6.97
C ALA A 176 -12.85 6.59 5.87
N LEU A 177 -13.92 5.77 5.77
CA LEU A 177 -14.92 5.90 4.69
C LEU A 177 -15.88 7.09 4.84
N ASP A 178 -15.96 7.66 6.02
CA ASP A 178 -16.77 8.84 6.32
C ASP A 178 -16.01 10.17 6.14
N VAL A 179 -14.75 10.11 5.69
CA VAL A 179 -13.97 11.27 5.26
C VAL A 179 -13.97 11.32 3.74
N GLU A 180 -14.47 12.41 3.18
CA GLU A 180 -14.45 12.63 1.74
C GLU A 180 -13.04 12.97 1.26
N GLU A 181 -12.46 12.09 0.47
CA GLU A 181 -11.09 12.20 -0.02
C GLU A 181 -10.94 11.49 -1.37
N GLU A 182 -10.14 12.07 -2.24
CA GLU A 182 -9.83 11.46 -3.55
C GLU A 182 -9.00 10.20 -3.35
N TRP A 183 -9.32 9.13 -4.12
CA TRP A 183 -8.74 7.80 -3.92
C TRP A 183 -7.25 7.73 -4.24
N THR A 184 -6.80 8.39 -5.30
CA THR A 184 -5.54 8.08 -5.98
C THR A 184 -4.29 8.29 -5.11
N ASP A 185 -4.20 9.44 -4.39
CA ASP A 185 -2.99 9.79 -3.66
C ASP A 185 -2.78 8.90 -2.43
N GLU A 186 -3.84 8.62 -1.68
CA GLU A 186 -3.77 7.75 -0.51
C GLU A 186 -3.69 6.27 -0.89
N ALA A 187 -4.30 5.85 -2.00
CA ALA A 187 -4.15 4.50 -2.54
C ALA A 187 -2.74 4.26 -3.10
N ARG A 188 -2.13 5.27 -3.76
CA ARG A 188 -0.73 5.18 -4.19
C ARG A 188 0.20 5.04 -2.98
N ARG A 189 -0.02 5.86 -1.94
CA ARG A 189 0.79 5.83 -0.71
C ARG A 189 0.65 4.49 0.00
N TYR A 190 -0.57 3.95 0.08
CA TYR A 190 -0.88 2.63 0.60
C TYR A 190 -0.16 1.54 -0.23
N TYR A 191 -0.39 1.51 -1.54
CA TYR A 191 0.20 0.52 -2.44
C TYR A 191 1.73 0.52 -2.38
N ILE A 192 2.37 1.68 -2.58
CA ILE A 192 3.84 1.78 -2.58
C ILE A 192 4.41 1.43 -1.22
N GLY A 193 3.76 1.86 -0.14
CA GLY A 193 4.18 1.57 1.23
C GLY A 193 4.18 0.08 1.55
N ILE A 194 3.08 -0.60 1.28
CA ILE A 194 2.76 -1.93 1.78
C ILE A 194 3.01 -3.01 0.72
N VAL A 195 2.55 -2.80 -0.51
CA VAL A 195 2.59 -3.79 -1.59
C VAL A 195 3.76 -3.58 -2.57
N GLY A 196 4.34 -2.38 -2.63
CA GLY A 196 5.25 -1.93 -3.69
C GLY A 196 6.45 -2.85 -3.98
N LYS A 197 6.95 -3.58 -2.97
CA LYS A 197 7.99 -4.60 -3.15
C LYS A 197 7.58 -5.74 -4.09
N TYR A 198 6.31 -6.07 -4.12
CA TYR A 198 5.75 -7.28 -4.74
C TYR A 198 5.07 -7.03 -6.09
N GLY A 199 5.52 -6.04 -6.84
CA GLY A 199 4.99 -5.70 -8.16
C GLY A 199 4.80 -6.91 -9.11
N PRO A 200 5.80 -7.81 -9.27
CA PRO A 200 5.63 -9.00 -10.12
C PRO A 200 4.49 -9.92 -9.68
N GLN A 201 4.24 -10.05 -8.37
CA GLN A 201 3.15 -10.84 -7.84
C GLN A 201 1.80 -10.18 -8.13
N VAL A 202 1.71 -8.85 -7.98
CA VAL A 202 0.52 -8.08 -8.36
C VAL A 202 0.23 -8.22 -9.85
N GLN A 203 1.25 -8.11 -10.72
CA GLN A 203 1.10 -8.34 -12.17
C GLN A 203 0.53 -9.74 -12.48
N ALA A 204 1.00 -10.77 -11.77
CA ALA A 204 0.47 -12.11 -11.93
C ALA A 204 -1.01 -12.22 -11.52
N VAL A 205 -1.43 -11.54 -10.44
CA VAL A 205 -2.82 -11.49 -9.99
C VAL A 205 -3.70 -10.71 -10.98
N LEU A 206 -3.24 -9.54 -11.45
CA LEU A 206 -3.96 -8.75 -12.47
C LEU A 206 -4.19 -9.55 -13.75
N LYS A 207 -3.20 -10.33 -14.18
CA LYS A 207 -3.33 -11.21 -15.35
C LYS A 207 -4.39 -12.30 -15.14
N LYS A 208 -4.50 -12.89 -13.94
CA LYS A 208 -5.55 -13.85 -13.62
C LYS A 208 -6.92 -13.17 -13.59
N ALA A 209 -7.02 -12.02 -12.94
CA ALA A 209 -8.26 -11.25 -12.82
C ALA A 209 -8.80 -10.73 -14.17
N ALA A 210 -7.92 -10.52 -15.16
CA ALA A 210 -8.32 -10.08 -16.51
C ALA A 210 -9.29 -11.06 -17.23
N GLY A 211 -9.34 -12.32 -16.79
CA GLY A 211 -10.31 -13.33 -17.29
C GLY A 211 -11.66 -13.29 -16.58
N LEU A 212 -11.84 -12.46 -15.55
CA LEU A 212 -13.07 -12.37 -14.77
C LEU A 212 -13.87 -11.12 -15.19
N ASP A 213 -15.21 -11.26 -15.23
CA ASP A 213 -16.11 -10.13 -15.47
C ASP A 213 -16.40 -9.39 -14.15
N ILE A 214 -15.45 -8.55 -13.70
CA ILE A 214 -15.54 -7.83 -12.44
C ILE A 214 -16.33 -6.53 -12.65
N GLN A 215 -17.39 -6.33 -11.87
CA GLN A 215 -18.21 -5.11 -11.89
C GLN A 215 -18.16 -4.32 -10.58
N THR A 216 -17.68 -4.94 -9.51
CA THR A 216 -17.50 -4.30 -8.20
C THR A 216 -16.22 -4.85 -7.56
N ILE A 217 -15.44 -3.97 -6.94
CA ILE A 217 -14.28 -4.36 -6.12
C ILE A 217 -14.55 -3.93 -4.68
N CYS A 218 -14.45 -4.90 -3.77
CA CYS A 218 -14.58 -4.75 -2.32
C CYS A 218 -13.21 -5.02 -1.69
N SER A 219 -12.50 -3.97 -1.31
CA SER A 219 -11.22 -4.06 -0.61
C SER A 219 -11.42 -4.15 0.90
N LEU A 220 -10.39 -4.59 1.62
CA LEU A 220 -10.36 -4.58 3.09
C LEU A 220 -10.13 -3.18 3.67
N HIS A 221 -9.66 -2.22 2.85
CA HIS A 221 -9.56 -0.80 3.19
C HIS A 221 -10.11 0.08 2.06
N GLY A 222 -10.66 1.24 2.43
CA GLY A 222 -11.14 2.23 1.47
C GLY A 222 -12.50 1.90 0.86
N PRO A 223 -12.92 2.65 -0.16
CA PRO A 223 -14.28 2.58 -0.70
C PRO A 223 -14.52 1.33 -1.56
N VAL A 224 -15.79 0.93 -1.66
CA VAL A 224 -16.23 -0.03 -2.67
C VAL A 224 -16.19 0.65 -4.05
N LEU A 225 -15.49 0.04 -5.00
CA LEU A 225 -15.29 0.57 -6.34
C LEU A 225 -16.28 -0.11 -7.32
N LYS A 226 -17.09 0.69 -8.01
CA LYS A 226 -18.12 0.21 -8.95
C LYS A 226 -18.04 0.87 -10.32
N GLU A 227 -17.61 2.12 -10.35
CA GLU A 227 -17.57 2.90 -11.57
C GLU A 227 -16.13 3.02 -12.07
N ASN A 228 -15.96 3.08 -13.37
CA ASN A 228 -14.66 3.32 -14.00
C ASN A 228 -13.55 2.38 -13.51
N LEU A 229 -13.85 1.08 -13.33
CA LEU A 229 -12.87 0.10 -12.82
C LEU A 229 -11.58 0.05 -13.64
N GLY A 230 -11.64 0.37 -14.92
CA GLY A 230 -10.47 0.48 -15.79
C GLY A 230 -9.42 1.48 -15.28
N PHE A 231 -9.85 2.57 -14.63
CA PHE A 231 -8.95 3.56 -14.03
C PHE A 231 -8.13 2.94 -12.87
N TYR A 232 -8.76 2.22 -11.97
CA TYR A 232 -8.10 1.60 -10.83
C TYR A 232 -7.16 0.47 -11.26
N LEU A 233 -7.58 -0.32 -12.25
CA LEU A 233 -6.77 -1.38 -12.86
C LEU A 233 -5.53 -0.81 -13.56
N GLU A 234 -5.68 0.30 -14.30
CA GLU A 234 -4.55 1.00 -14.96
C GLU A 234 -3.55 1.53 -13.93
N LYS A 235 -4.03 2.09 -12.80
CA LYS A 235 -3.15 2.52 -11.71
C LYS A 235 -2.35 1.35 -11.13
N TYR A 236 -3.02 0.26 -10.81
CA TYR A 236 -2.37 -0.93 -10.26
C TYR A 236 -1.38 -1.58 -11.25
N ASP A 237 -1.71 -1.63 -12.54
CA ASP A 237 -0.80 -2.09 -13.58
C ASP A 237 0.46 -1.22 -13.66
N ARG A 238 0.29 0.09 -13.65
CA ARG A 238 1.38 1.06 -13.70
C ARG A 238 2.28 0.99 -12.45
N TRP A 239 1.69 0.95 -11.27
CA TRP A 239 2.45 0.87 -10.02
C TRP A 239 3.21 -0.45 -9.90
N SER A 240 2.57 -1.57 -10.22
CA SER A 240 3.17 -2.90 -10.11
C SER A 240 4.19 -3.22 -11.21
N SER A 241 4.13 -2.55 -12.34
CA SER A 241 5.16 -2.58 -13.38
C SER A 241 6.26 -1.53 -13.16
N TYR A 242 6.20 -0.77 -12.06
CA TYR A 242 7.15 0.29 -11.69
C TYR A 242 7.27 1.40 -12.75
N GLN A 243 6.23 1.66 -13.51
CA GLN A 243 6.20 2.76 -14.46
C GLN A 243 5.80 4.07 -13.78
N PRO A 244 6.40 5.21 -14.15
CA PRO A 244 5.96 6.50 -13.63
C PRO A 244 4.54 6.83 -14.09
N GLU A 245 3.78 7.53 -13.26
CA GLU A 245 2.44 7.99 -13.63
C GLU A 245 2.50 9.29 -14.43
N GLU A 246 3.44 10.15 -14.07
CA GLU A 246 3.54 11.51 -14.58
C GLU A 246 4.99 11.88 -14.90
N SER A 247 5.16 12.78 -15.87
CA SER A 247 6.43 13.45 -16.06
C SER A 247 6.57 14.61 -15.06
N GLY A 248 7.69 14.63 -14.36
CA GLY A 248 8.01 15.63 -13.34
C GLY A 248 9.24 15.26 -12.56
N VAL A 249 9.70 16.16 -11.69
CA VAL A 249 10.92 16.02 -10.91
C VAL A 249 10.61 16.12 -9.43
N VAL A 250 10.86 15.05 -8.68
CA VAL A 250 10.90 15.10 -7.21
C VAL A 250 12.28 15.53 -6.78
N ILE A 251 12.38 16.55 -5.96
CA ILE A 251 13.62 17.05 -5.37
C ILE A 251 13.56 16.78 -3.88
N ALA A 252 14.23 15.73 -3.43
CA ALA A 252 14.32 15.36 -2.03
C ALA A 252 15.65 15.85 -1.45
N TYR A 253 15.60 16.70 -0.41
CA TYR A 253 16.81 17.26 0.17
C TYR A 253 16.91 17.05 1.68
N ALA A 254 18.15 16.99 2.17
CA ALA A 254 18.50 17.09 3.57
C ALA A 254 19.42 18.30 3.76
N SER A 255 19.09 19.19 4.69
CA SER A 255 19.87 20.41 4.92
C SER A 255 19.92 20.76 6.41
N VAL A 256 21.14 21.01 6.94
CA VAL A 256 21.35 21.38 8.35
C VAL A 256 21.23 22.90 8.54
N TYR A 257 21.97 23.68 7.75
CA TYR A 257 22.07 25.15 7.88
C TYR A 257 21.48 25.91 6.69
N GLY A 258 20.69 25.25 5.83
CA GLY A 258 20.00 25.89 4.70
C GLY A 258 20.78 25.86 3.38
N ASN A 259 22.08 25.60 3.35
CA ASN A 259 22.88 25.72 2.12
C ASN A 259 22.47 24.68 1.06
N THR A 260 22.24 23.41 1.44
CA THR A 260 21.77 22.38 0.53
C THR A 260 20.32 22.65 0.09
N ARG A 261 19.48 23.15 1.00
CA ARG A 261 18.13 23.62 0.66
C ARG A 261 18.18 24.70 -0.43
N ASN A 262 19.04 25.71 -0.27
CA ASN A 262 19.15 26.79 -1.26
C ASN A 262 19.55 26.27 -2.64
N ALA A 263 20.42 25.24 -2.72
CA ALA A 263 20.76 24.61 -3.99
C ALA A 263 19.61 23.80 -4.59
N ALA A 264 18.84 23.11 -3.76
CA ALA A 264 17.66 22.36 -4.17
C ALA A 264 16.53 23.30 -4.67
N GLU A 265 16.26 24.37 -3.95
CA GLU A 265 15.28 25.42 -4.32
C GLU A 265 15.72 26.11 -5.62
N TYR A 266 16.99 26.48 -5.76
CA TYR A 266 17.50 27.07 -7.00
C TYR A 266 17.32 26.13 -8.21
N LEU A 267 17.58 24.82 -8.06
CA LEU A 267 17.30 23.86 -9.13
C LEU A 267 15.81 23.81 -9.44
N ALA A 268 14.93 23.83 -8.44
CA ALA A 268 13.50 23.82 -8.64
C ALA A 268 13.05 25.04 -9.46
N ASP A 269 13.54 26.23 -9.14
CA ASP A 269 13.23 27.46 -9.85
C ASP A 269 13.67 27.36 -11.34
N VAL A 270 14.90 26.91 -11.59
CA VAL A 270 15.43 26.70 -12.95
C VAL A 270 14.59 25.71 -13.74
N LEU A 271 14.16 24.61 -13.12
CA LEU A 271 13.30 23.60 -13.77
C LEU A 271 11.90 24.14 -14.04
N GLN A 272 11.32 24.94 -13.14
CA GLN A 272 10.02 25.58 -13.33
C GLN A 272 10.06 26.61 -14.46
N GLU A 273 11.13 27.42 -14.56
CA GLU A 273 11.35 28.34 -15.67
C GLU A 273 11.42 27.60 -17.04
N LYS A 274 11.89 26.33 -17.03
CA LYS A 274 11.90 25.45 -18.20
C LYS A 274 10.56 24.69 -18.39
N GLY A 275 9.53 24.99 -17.62
CA GLY A 275 8.21 24.39 -17.72
C GLY A 275 8.09 22.99 -17.11
N GLN A 276 9.05 22.56 -16.31
CA GLN A 276 9.01 21.25 -15.65
C GLN A 276 8.16 21.31 -14.38
N LYS A 277 7.34 20.28 -14.13
CA LYS A 277 6.65 20.09 -12.86
C LYS A 277 7.66 19.64 -11.80
N THR A 278 7.70 20.33 -10.66
CA THR A 278 8.61 20.01 -9.56
C THR A 278 7.87 19.83 -8.25
N VAL A 279 8.33 18.90 -7.41
CA VAL A 279 7.86 18.70 -6.04
C VAL A 279 9.07 18.65 -5.11
N LEU A 280 9.10 19.50 -4.08
CA LEU A 280 10.19 19.58 -3.12
C LEU A 280 9.84 18.91 -1.80
N TYR A 281 10.78 18.13 -1.26
CA TYR A 281 10.67 17.51 0.05
C TYR A 281 11.89 17.83 0.94
N ASP A 282 11.65 18.53 2.05
CA ASP A 282 12.60 18.56 3.17
C ASP A 282 12.45 17.24 3.95
N LEU A 283 13.38 16.32 3.74
CA LEU A 283 13.35 14.98 4.35
C LEU A 283 13.45 14.99 5.88
N SER A 284 13.88 16.11 6.47
CA SER A 284 13.91 16.28 7.93
C SER A 284 12.54 16.63 8.52
N ARG A 285 11.55 17.01 7.69
CA ARG A 285 10.27 17.56 8.14
C ARG A 285 9.05 16.94 7.48
N CYS A 286 9.20 16.40 6.27
CA CYS A 286 8.09 15.84 5.50
C CYS A 286 7.60 14.49 6.05
N ASP A 287 6.42 14.08 5.58
CA ASP A 287 6.03 12.69 5.66
C ASP A 287 6.88 11.86 4.66
N LYS A 288 7.71 10.98 5.19
CA LYS A 288 8.60 10.15 4.37
C LYS A 288 7.82 9.23 3.42
N ALA A 289 6.69 8.67 3.87
CA ALA A 289 5.88 7.79 3.04
C ALA A 289 5.31 8.53 1.81
N LYS A 290 4.90 9.78 2.00
CA LYS A 290 4.44 10.64 0.89
C LYS A 290 5.57 10.96 -0.07
N ALA A 291 6.76 11.30 0.44
CA ALA A 291 7.93 11.57 -0.41
C ALA A 291 8.35 10.33 -1.22
N VAL A 292 8.30 9.13 -0.61
CA VAL A 292 8.55 7.85 -1.29
C VAL A 292 7.50 7.60 -2.37
N ALA A 293 6.21 7.75 -2.06
CA ALA A 293 5.13 7.55 -3.02
C ALA A 293 5.26 8.49 -4.24
N ASP A 294 5.60 9.76 -4.03
CA ASP A 294 5.82 10.71 -5.12
C ASP A 294 7.08 10.40 -5.93
N ALA A 295 8.13 9.86 -5.32
CA ALA A 295 9.29 9.40 -6.07
C ALA A 295 8.93 8.24 -7.04
N PHE A 296 7.95 7.40 -6.68
CA PHE A 296 7.39 6.40 -7.61
C PHE A 296 6.39 7.00 -8.61
N ARG A 297 5.69 8.08 -8.27
CA ARG A 297 4.75 8.77 -9.16
C ARG A 297 5.43 9.41 -10.35
N TYR A 298 6.54 10.11 -10.11
CA TYR A 298 7.25 10.89 -11.11
C TYR A 298 8.41 10.13 -11.75
N ASP A 299 8.79 10.54 -12.97
CA ASP A 299 9.83 9.88 -13.76
C ASP A 299 11.26 10.30 -13.40
N ARG A 300 11.44 11.38 -12.64
CA ARG A 300 12.75 11.93 -12.27
C ARG A 300 12.86 12.25 -10.79
N LEU A 301 14.03 11.94 -10.22
CA LEU A 301 14.35 12.15 -8.81
C LEU A 301 15.68 12.88 -8.66
N VAL A 302 15.70 13.93 -7.86
CA VAL A 302 16.93 14.61 -7.43
C VAL A 302 17.14 14.35 -5.95
N LEU A 303 18.34 13.92 -5.59
CA LEU A 303 18.77 13.68 -4.21
C LEU A 303 19.80 14.73 -3.84
N ALA A 304 19.40 15.71 -3.03
CA ALA A 304 20.27 16.76 -2.54
C ALA A 304 20.71 16.42 -1.10
N GLY A 305 21.86 15.76 -0.97
CA GLY A 305 22.34 15.18 0.26
C GLY A 305 23.58 15.87 0.83
N ILE A 306 23.78 15.72 2.14
CA ILE A 306 24.96 16.21 2.84
C ILE A 306 25.79 15.06 3.40
N THR A 307 27.09 15.25 3.43
CA THR A 307 28.03 14.41 4.17
C THR A 307 27.98 14.77 5.64
N TYR A 308 27.70 13.80 6.50
CA TYR A 308 27.59 13.98 7.94
C TYR A 308 28.30 12.83 8.66
N ASN A 309 29.23 13.14 9.58
CA ASN A 309 30.08 12.14 10.27
C ASN A 309 30.76 11.13 9.32
N GLY A 310 31.21 11.59 8.15
CA GLY A 310 31.81 10.71 7.13
C GLY A 310 30.83 9.77 6.41
N ASP A 311 29.53 9.97 6.59
CA ASP A 311 28.47 9.17 6.01
C ASP A 311 27.35 10.05 5.44
N LEU A 312 26.28 9.45 4.92
CA LEU A 312 25.11 10.16 4.43
C LEU A 312 24.22 10.59 5.62
N PHE A 313 23.63 11.78 5.53
CA PHE A 313 22.73 12.29 6.56
C PHE A 313 21.55 11.34 6.79
N PRO A 314 21.16 11.06 8.07
CA PRO A 314 20.25 9.96 8.39
C PRO A 314 18.90 9.95 7.66
N CYS A 315 18.23 11.11 7.52
CA CYS A 315 16.93 11.15 6.84
C CYS A 315 17.05 10.87 5.32
N MET A 316 18.17 11.26 4.67
CA MET A 316 18.42 10.92 3.27
C MET A 316 18.67 9.43 3.12
N ARG A 317 19.49 8.83 4.00
CA ARG A 317 19.70 7.37 4.02
C ARG A 317 18.37 6.63 4.15
N SER A 318 17.57 6.96 5.16
CA SER A 318 16.28 6.33 5.42
C SER A 318 15.29 6.50 4.26
N PHE A 319 15.32 7.62 3.54
CA PHE A 319 14.52 7.83 2.34
C PHE A 319 14.95 6.89 1.21
N ILE A 320 16.26 6.79 0.93
CA ILE A 320 16.77 5.90 -0.12
C ILE A 320 16.53 4.43 0.22
N GLU A 321 16.68 4.02 1.49
CA GLU A 321 16.30 2.69 1.95
C GLU A 321 14.82 2.41 1.65
N GLY A 322 13.92 3.36 1.97
CA GLY A 322 12.51 3.26 1.65
C GLY A 322 12.21 3.09 0.15
N LEU A 323 13.03 3.65 -0.73
CA LEU A 323 12.93 3.45 -2.19
C LEU A 323 13.44 2.06 -2.60
N THR A 324 14.65 1.69 -2.16
CA THR A 324 15.32 0.46 -2.61
C THR A 324 14.64 -0.81 -2.10
N GLU A 325 14.09 -0.79 -0.89
CA GLU A 325 13.28 -1.88 -0.33
C GLU A 325 12.01 -2.18 -1.14
N ARG A 326 11.51 -1.17 -1.87
CA ARG A 326 10.32 -1.25 -2.72
C ARG A 326 10.64 -1.41 -4.21
N ASN A 327 11.88 -1.85 -4.53
CA ASN A 327 12.33 -2.08 -5.89
C ASN A 327 12.25 -0.83 -6.79
N TYR A 328 12.63 0.34 -6.29
CA TYR A 328 12.66 1.59 -7.06
C TYR A 328 13.50 1.42 -8.33
N GLN A 329 12.87 1.68 -9.49
CA GLN A 329 13.44 1.42 -10.80
C GLN A 329 12.75 2.25 -11.89
N ASN A 330 13.27 2.17 -13.14
CA ASN A 330 12.73 2.85 -14.33
C ASN A 330 12.67 4.38 -14.17
N ARG A 331 13.67 4.99 -13.54
CA ARG A 331 13.71 6.44 -13.25
C ARG A 331 15.04 7.05 -13.63
N LYS A 332 15.02 8.36 -13.93
CA LYS A 332 16.24 9.17 -14.02
C LYS A 332 16.52 9.79 -12.66
N VAL A 333 17.76 9.66 -12.18
CA VAL A 333 18.20 10.14 -10.86
C VAL A 333 19.34 11.14 -11.03
N ALA A 334 19.25 12.25 -10.31
CA ALA A 334 20.29 13.28 -10.26
C ALA A 334 20.74 13.51 -8.81
N ILE A 335 21.97 13.99 -8.65
CA ILE A 335 22.59 14.17 -7.35
C ILE A 335 23.15 15.58 -7.21
N ILE A 336 22.80 16.22 -6.07
CA ILE A 336 23.48 17.38 -5.52
C ILE A 336 24.07 16.95 -4.19
N GLU A 337 25.38 17.05 -4.03
CA GLU A 337 26.03 16.77 -2.75
C GLU A 337 26.57 18.05 -2.11
N ASN A 338 26.61 18.07 -0.78
CA ASN A 338 27.24 19.14 -0.04
C ASN A 338 28.17 18.59 1.06
N GLY A 339 29.35 19.15 1.15
CA GLY A 339 30.33 18.80 2.18
C GLY A 339 31.46 19.80 2.21
N THR A 340 31.71 20.40 3.38
CA THR A 340 32.67 21.50 3.51
C THR A 340 34.10 21.07 3.19
N TRP A 341 34.56 19.90 3.65
CA TRP A 341 35.95 19.44 3.51
C TRP A 341 36.11 18.07 2.83
N ALA A 342 35.13 17.18 2.85
CA ALA A 342 35.22 15.86 2.24
C ALA A 342 33.84 15.41 1.78
N PRO A 343 33.30 15.97 0.67
CA PRO A 343 32.02 15.56 0.18
C PRO A 343 32.05 14.08 -0.25
N MET A 344 31.16 13.28 0.29
CA MET A 344 31.03 11.85 0.02
C MET A 344 29.57 11.44 -0.26
N ALA A 345 28.61 12.34 -0.06
CA ALA A 345 27.19 12.02 -0.16
C ALA A 345 26.83 11.45 -1.54
N GLY A 346 27.35 12.01 -2.61
CA GLY A 346 27.12 11.52 -3.97
C GLY A 346 27.57 10.08 -4.17
N LYS A 347 28.78 9.74 -3.74
CA LYS A 347 29.29 8.36 -3.81
C LYS A 347 28.45 7.37 -2.99
N LEU A 348 28.04 7.79 -1.80
CA LEU A 348 27.23 6.95 -0.91
C LEU A 348 25.81 6.72 -1.50
N ILE A 349 25.20 7.76 -2.06
CA ILE A 349 23.91 7.66 -2.75
C ILE A 349 24.01 6.67 -3.92
N LEU A 350 25.01 6.80 -4.78
CA LEU A 350 25.23 5.87 -5.90
C LEU A 350 25.37 4.42 -5.41
N GLY A 351 26.15 4.19 -4.35
CA GLY A 351 26.34 2.87 -3.74
C GLY A 351 25.04 2.25 -3.22
N MET A 352 24.13 3.05 -2.69
CA MET A 352 22.84 2.54 -2.19
C MET A 352 21.93 2.06 -3.33
N PHE A 353 22.08 2.58 -4.54
CA PHE A 353 21.30 2.15 -5.71
C PHE A 353 21.99 1.08 -6.58
N GLU A 354 23.14 0.56 -6.18
CA GLU A 354 23.90 -0.41 -6.98
C GLU A 354 23.09 -1.64 -7.43
N LYS A 355 22.13 -2.06 -6.61
CA LYS A 355 21.25 -3.20 -6.89
C LYS A 355 19.94 -2.82 -7.58
N SER A 356 19.66 -1.53 -7.73
CA SER A 356 18.43 -1.05 -8.38
C SER A 356 18.52 -1.25 -9.90
N LYS A 357 17.40 -1.59 -10.51
CA LYS A 357 17.35 -1.89 -11.96
C LYS A 357 16.90 -0.66 -12.74
N ASN A 358 17.43 -0.52 -13.96
CA ASN A 358 16.94 0.47 -14.92
C ASN A 358 16.90 1.91 -14.38
N LEU A 359 17.85 2.28 -13.53
CA LEU A 359 18.06 3.67 -13.14
C LEU A 359 19.10 4.28 -14.09
N THR A 360 18.79 5.49 -14.56
CA THR A 360 19.72 6.30 -15.35
C THR A 360 20.15 7.48 -14.48
N PHE A 361 21.42 7.58 -14.18
CA PHE A 361 21.96 8.75 -13.48
C PHE A 361 22.35 9.83 -14.48
N THR A 362 22.17 11.10 -14.09
CA THR A 362 22.68 12.26 -14.87
C THR A 362 24.20 12.22 -14.93
N GLU A 363 24.77 12.74 -16.02
CA GLU A 363 26.23 12.90 -16.14
C GLU A 363 26.76 13.94 -15.17
N THR A 364 25.99 15.02 -14.98
CA THR A 364 26.33 16.09 -14.03
C THR A 364 25.95 15.71 -12.61
N THR A 365 26.94 15.68 -11.71
CA THR A 365 26.75 15.70 -10.25
C THR A 365 27.22 17.05 -9.74
N VAL A 366 26.36 17.77 -9.03
CA VAL A 366 26.71 19.09 -8.46
C VAL A 366 27.31 18.91 -7.08
N SER A 367 28.56 19.38 -6.92
CA SER A 367 29.28 19.30 -5.64
C SER A 367 29.40 20.68 -5.01
N VAL A 368 28.57 20.94 -3.99
CA VAL A 368 28.61 22.20 -3.24
C VAL A 368 29.56 22.08 -2.05
N LYS A 369 30.44 23.04 -1.89
CA LYS A 369 31.36 23.14 -0.72
C LYS A 369 30.85 24.23 0.20
N SER A 370 29.99 23.89 1.14
CA SER A 370 29.28 24.80 2.04
C SER A 370 28.21 25.63 1.32
N ALA A 371 28.47 26.82 0.88
CA ALA A 371 27.53 27.68 0.18
C ALA A 371 27.65 27.56 -1.35
N MET A 372 26.56 27.65 -2.05
CA MET A 372 26.49 27.66 -3.52
C MET A 372 27.18 28.94 -4.06
N ASN A 373 27.99 28.78 -5.11
CA ASN A 373 28.68 29.87 -5.81
C ASN A 373 28.24 29.90 -7.30
N GLU A 374 28.79 30.83 -8.10
CA GLU A 374 28.45 30.98 -9.52
C GLU A 374 28.79 29.74 -10.37
N GLN A 375 29.87 29.01 -10.04
CA GLN A 375 30.19 27.76 -10.69
C GLN A 375 29.10 26.73 -10.44
N ASN A 376 28.64 26.58 -9.19
CA ASN A 376 27.55 25.66 -8.83
C ASN A 376 26.22 26.02 -9.52
N LYS A 377 25.91 27.32 -9.69
CA LYS A 377 24.74 27.74 -10.46
C LYS A 377 24.84 27.29 -11.92
N GLY A 378 26.02 27.41 -12.53
CA GLY A 378 26.27 26.91 -13.89
C GLY A 378 26.12 25.39 -13.99
N GLU A 379 26.60 24.64 -12.99
CA GLU A 379 26.47 23.19 -12.90
C GLU A 379 24.99 22.78 -12.72
N ILE A 380 24.24 23.49 -11.86
CA ILE A 380 22.79 23.29 -11.68
C ILE A 380 22.03 23.57 -12.97
N GLY A 381 22.43 24.60 -13.75
CA GLY A 381 21.85 24.86 -15.06
C GLY A 381 22.01 23.67 -16.02
N LYS A 382 23.21 23.07 -16.07
CA LYS A 382 23.47 21.84 -16.87
C LYS A 382 22.65 20.65 -16.36
N LEU A 383 22.60 20.45 -15.04
CA LEU A 383 21.80 19.41 -14.43
C LEU A 383 20.32 19.54 -14.79
N ALA A 384 19.80 20.78 -14.78
CA ALA A 384 18.43 21.06 -15.21
C ALA A 384 18.18 20.73 -16.68
N GLU A 385 19.16 20.96 -17.57
CA GLU A 385 19.06 20.56 -18.99
C GLU A 385 18.99 19.03 -19.15
N GLU A 386 19.76 18.28 -18.38
CA GLU A 386 19.70 16.81 -18.38
C GLU A 386 18.38 16.27 -17.81
N LEU A 387 17.71 17.06 -16.97
CA LEU A 387 16.42 16.72 -16.36
C LEU A 387 15.21 17.21 -17.20
N CYS A 388 15.38 17.97 -18.22
CA CYS A 388 14.34 18.32 -19.17
C CYS A 388 14.22 17.29 -20.27
#